data_48b52dbdbbbf69e99a182d55dfec30a2
#
_entry.id   48b52dbdbbbf69e99a182d55dfec30a2
#
_cell.length_a   1.000
_cell.length_b   1.000
_cell.length_c   1.000
_cell.angle_alpha   90.00
_cell.angle_beta   90.00
_cell.angle_gamma   90.00
#
_symmetry.space_group_name_H-M   'P 1'
#
loop_
_entity.id
_entity.type
_entity.pdbx_description
1 polymer ?
#
loop_
_entity_poly.entity_id
_entity_poly.type
_entity_poly.pdbx_seq_one_letter_code
_entity_poly.pdbx_strand_id
1 'polypeptide(L)'
;MANKVAGYIKLQIPAGKATPAPPVGPALGQHGVNIMQFTKEFNERTKNDVGLIIPVVITVYADRSFSFITKTPPAPVLIKKALGLDKASGEPNKNKVGKLTQDQIRKIAEQKMPDLNAASVESAMRMISGTARSMGIEVEQ
;
A
#
# COMPACT_ATOMS: atom_id res chain seq x y z
N MET A 1 10.24 22.10 -19.08
CA MET A 1 10.84 22.66 -17.85
C MET A 1 10.32 21.91 -16.64
N ALA A 2 11.20 21.65 -15.68
CA ALA A 2 10.80 21.02 -14.43
C ALA A 2 9.99 22.03 -13.61
N ASN A 3 8.75 21.69 -13.27
CA ASN A 3 7.93 22.52 -12.41
C ASN A 3 8.45 22.46 -10.97
N LYS A 4 8.40 23.60 -10.30
CA LYS A 4 8.82 23.66 -8.90
C LYS A 4 7.82 22.90 -8.03
N VAL A 5 8.31 22.00 -7.18
CA VAL A 5 7.49 21.23 -6.27
C VAL A 5 6.97 22.12 -5.14
N ALA A 6 5.64 22.16 -4.97
CA ALA A 6 5.02 22.88 -3.86
C ALA A 6 4.86 21.98 -2.63
N GLY A 7 4.69 20.68 -2.82
CA GLY A 7 4.54 19.77 -1.71
C GLY A 7 4.30 18.33 -2.14
N TYR A 8 4.28 17.44 -1.16
CA TYR A 8 3.98 16.02 -1.34
C TYR A 8 2.79 15.63 -0.48
N ILE A 9 1.96 14.74 -1.03
CA ILE A 9 0.81 14.18 -0.31
C ILE A 9 0.97 12.66 -0.35
N LYS A 10 0.91 12.02 0.81
CA LYS A 10 0.98 10.56 0.92
C LYS A 10 -0.36 10.04 1.43
N LEU A 11 -0.97 9.15 0.68
CA LEU A 11 -2.28 8.59 1.01
C LEU A 11 -2.29 7.08 0.81
N GLN A 12 -3.18 6.40 1.50
CA GLN A 12 -3.50 5.00 1.25
C GLN A 12 -4.97 4.94 0.83
N ILE A 13 -5.22 4.48 -0.38
CA ILE A 13 -6.56 4.51 -0.98
C ILE A 13 -6.88 3.10 -1.49
N PRO A 14 -8.10 2.60 -1.23
CA PRO A 14 -8.53 1.33 -1.83
C PRO A 14 -8.47 1.39 -3.36
N ALA A 15 -7.87 0.39 -3.98
CA ALA A 15 -7.68 0.34 -5.42
C ALA A 15 -9.03 0.39 -6.15
N GLY A 16 -9.11 1.24 -7.17
CA GLY A 16 -10.31 1.41 -7.97
C GLY A 16 -11.48 2.11 -7.27
N LYS A 17 -11.28 2.58 -6.04
CA LYS A 17 -12.34 3.18 -5.22
C LYS A 17 -12.01 4.57 -4.71
N ALA A 18 -11.11 5.28 -5.37
CA ALA A 18 -10.84 6.68 -5.00
C ALA A 18 -12.07 7.54 -5.25
N THR A 19 -12.43 8.37 -4.27
CA THR A 19 -13.57 9.28 -4.36
C THR A 19 -13.17 10.64 -3.82
N PRO A 20 -13.92 11.73 -4.16
CA PRO A 20 -13.65 13.04 -3.57
C PRO A 20 -13.93 13.13 -2.07
N ALA A 21 -14.51 12.10 -1.49
CA ALA A 21 -14.78 12.05 -0.04
C ALA A 21 -13.46 11.92 0.76
N PRO A 22 -13.47 12.27 2.07
CA PRO A 22 -12.29 12.06 2.90
C PRO A 22 -11.76 10.63 2.83
N PRO A 23 -10.43 10.40 2.87
CA PRO A 23 -9.37 11.39 3.14
C PRO A 23 -8.84 12.12 1.89
N VAL A 24 -9.29 11.74 0.69
CA VAL A 24 -8.73 12.24 -0.57
C VAL A 24 -9.06 13.70 -0.81
N GLY A 25 -10.33 14.06 -0.67
CA GLY A 25 -10.81 15.41 -0.95
C GLY A 25 -10.09 16.49 -0.15
N PRO A 26 -10.10 16.42 1.19
CA PRO A 26 -9.42 17.43 2.01
C PRO A 26 -7.93 17.51 1.76
N ALA A 27 -7.24 16.37 1.58
CA ALA A 27 -5.80 16.34 1.35
C ALA A 27 -5.42 17.04 0.04
N LEU A 28 -6.15 16.78 -1.02
CA LEU A 28 -5.89 17.39 -2.32
C LEU A 28 -6.40 18.83 -2.40
N GLY A 29 -7.52 19.10 -1.75
CA GLY A 29 -8.12 20.44 -1.74
C GLY A 29 -7.23 21.49 -1.12
N GLN A 30 -6.48 21.14 -0.06
CA GLN A 30 -5.54 22.05 0.58
C GLN A 30 -4.44 22.53 -0.36
N HIS A 31 -4.10 21.73 -1.35
CA HIS A 31 -3.06 22.05 -2.31
C HIS A 31 -3.61 22.58 -3.64
N GLY A 32 -4.94 22.71 -3.74
CA GLY A 32 -5.58 23.21 -4.96
C GLY A 32 -5.51 22.26 -6.15
N VAL A 33 -5.33 20.98 -5.91
CA VAL A 33 -5.23 19.94 -6.95
C VAL A 33 -6.63 19.57 -7.45
N ASN A 34 -6.75 19.23 -8.74
CA ASN A 34 -8.00 18.75 -9.31
C ASN A 34 -8.31 17.33 -8.81
N ILE A 35 -9.22 17.25 -7.86
CA ILE A 35 -9.59 15.99 -7.19
C ILE A 35 -10.22 15.00 -8.18
N MET A 36 -11.08 15.46 -9.04
CA MET A 36 -11.78 14.60 -10.01
C MET A 36 -10.81 13.95 -11.00
N GLN A 37 -9.85 14.72 -11.49
CA GLN A 37 -8.84 14.21 -12.40
C GLN A 37 -7.98 13.14 -11.70
N PHE A 38 -7.56 13.41 -10.47
CA PHE A 38 -6.78 12.46 -9.68
C PHE A 38 -7.54 11.15 -9.46
N THR A 39 -8.78 11.23 -9.00
CA THR A 39 -9.58 10.03 -8.71
C THR A 39 -9.79 9.18 -9.95
N LYS A 40 -10.04 9.82 -11.09
CA LYS A 40 -10.23 9.12 -12.37
C LYS A 40 -8.95 8.39 -12.78
N GLU A 41 -7.81 9.07 -12.76
CA GLU A 41 -6.52 8.47 -13.15
C GLU A 41 -6.10 7.36 -12.19
N PHE A 42 -6.27 7.57 -10.89
CA PHE A 42 -5.95 6.57 -9.88
C PHE A 42 -6.80 5.32 -10.06
N ASN A 43 -8.11 5.47 -10.20
CA ASN A 43 -9.02 4.35 -10.39
C ASN A 43 -8.69 3.56 -11.66
N GLU A 44 -8.32 4.25 -12.74
CA GLU A 44 -7.92 3.61 -13.99
C GLU A 44 -6.64 2.80 -13.83
N ARG A 45 -5.63 3.36 -13.15
CA ARG A 45 -4.35 2.68 -12.93
C ARG A 45 -4.45 1.49 -11.98
N THR A 46 -5.39 1.52 -11.06
CA THR A 46 -5.53 0.50 -10.01
C THR A 46 -6.70 -0.45 -10.23
N LYS A 47 -7.36 -0.38 -11.37
CA LYS A 47 -8.54 -1.21 -11.66
C LYS A 47 -8.28 -2.72 -11.57
N ASN A 48 -7.05 -3.15 -11.84
CA ASN A 48 -6.65 -4.55 -11.77
C ASN A 48 -6.31 -5.01 -10.34
N ASP A 49 -6.19 -4.08 -9.40
CA ASP A 49 -5.79 -4.34 -8.02
C ASP A 49 -6.94 -4.13 -7.03
N VAL A 50 -8.18 -4.16 -7.52
CA VAL A 50 -9.38 -3.97 -6.69
C VAL A 50 -9.37 -4.93 -5.51
N GLY A 51 -9.68 -4.41 -4.33
CA GLY A 51 -9.65 -5.16 -3.08
C GLY A 51 -8.36 -5.00 -2.28
N LEU A 52 -7.37 -4.29 -2.83
CA LEU A 52 -6.12 -3.96 -2.13
C LEU A 52 -6.10 -2.48 -1.78
N ILE A 53 -5.38 -2.15 -0.71
CA ILE A 53 -5.10 -0.75 -0.36
C ILE A 53 -3.78 -0.39 -1.02
N ILE A 54 -3.79 0.67 -1.84
CA ILE A 54 -2.62 1.10 -2.60
C ILE A 54 -2.08 2.39 -1.99
N PRO A 55 -0.82 2.42 -1.50
CA PRO A 55 -0.17 3.66 -1.12
C PRO A 55 0.11 4.50 -2.36
N VAL A 56 -0.17 5.78 -2.28
CA VAL A 56 0.10 6.72 -3.36
C VAL A 56 0.86 7.92 -2.83
N VAL A 57 1.86 8.36 -3.58
CA VAL A 57 2.60 9.59 -3.29
C VAL A 57 2.31 10.56 -4.41
N ILE A 58 1.69 11.67 -4.06
CA ILE A 58 1.29 12.72 -5.01
C ILE A 58 2.27 13.89 -4.86
N THR A 59 2.89 14.29 -5.97
CA THR A 59 3.75 15.47 -6.02
C THR A 59 2.94 16.61 -6.58
N VAL A 60 2.79 17.68 -5.80
CA VAL A 60 2.06 18.90 -6.21
C VAL A 60 3.07 19.95 -6.64
N TYR A 61 2.83 20.55 -7.79
CA TYR A 61 3.71 21.58 -8.35
C TYR A 61 3.14 22.98 -8.10
N ALA A 62 4.00 23.99 -8.24
CA ALA A 62 3.64 25.39 -7.96
C ALA A 62 2.52 25.92 -8.86
N ASP A 63 2.36 25.37 -10.06
CA ASP A 63 1.30 25.71 -11.01
C ASP A 63 -0.01 24.98 -10.76
N ARG A 64 -0.12 24.27 -9.65
CA ARG A 64 -1.26 23.43 -9.24
C ARG A 64 -1.43 22.17 -10.07
N SER A 65 -0.47 21.84 -10.92
CA SER A 65 -0.42 20.54 -11.56
C SER A 65 0.07 19.49 -10.55
N PHE A 66 -0.13 18.24 -10.87
CA PHE A 66 0.32 17.15 -10.00
C PHE A 66 0.80 15.96 -10.82
N SER A 67 1.64 15.16 -10.19
CA SER A 67 1.95 13.82 -10.65
C SER A 67 1.84 12.88 -9.47
N PHE A 68 1.61 11.61 -9.72
CA PHE A 68 1.55 10.65 -8.63
C PHE A 68 2.17 9.32 -9.04
N ILE A 69 2.68 8.62 -8.04
CA ILE A 69 3.17 7.25 -8.20
C ILE A 69 2.40 6.36 -7.24
N THR A 70 2.06 5.17 -7.71
CA THR A 70 1.45 4.14 -6.86
C THR A 70 2.53 3.16 -6.46
N LYS A 71 2.50 2.74 -5.20
CA LYS A 71 3.43 1.74 -4.67
C LYS A 71 2.71 0.42 -4.52
N THR A 72 3.46 -0.64 -4.22
CA THR A 72 2.85 -1.93 -3.91
C THR A 72 2.05 -1.84 -2.62
N PRO A 73 1.01 -2.68 -2.45
CA PRO A 73 0.22 -2.67 -1.21
C PRO A 73 1.11 -2.89 0.02
N PRO A 74 0.73 -2.34 1.20
CA PRO A 74 1.48 -2.60 2.42
C PRO A 74 1.57 -4.10 2.73
N ALA A 75 2.69 -4.53 3.32
CA ALA A 75 2.89 -5.94 3.66
C ALA A 75 1.74 -6.53 4.50
N PRO A 76 1.22 -5.84 5.53
CA PRO A 76 0.08 -6.36 6.29
C PRO A 76 -1.16 -6.64 5.44
N VAL A 77 -1.44 -5.78 4.46
CA VAL A 77 -2.59 -5.97 3.55
C VAL A 77 -2.40 -7.22 2.69
N LEU A 78 -1.21 -7.43 2.16
CA LEU A 78 -0.89 -8.62 1.35
C LEU A 78 -1.00 -9.89 2.18
N ILE A 79 -0.51 -9.87 3.41
CA ILE A 79 -0.57 -11.00 4.33
C ILE A 79 -2.03 -11.34 4.65
N LYS A 80 -2.84 -10.37 4.99
CA LYS A 80 -4.27 -10.57 5.27
C LYS A 80 -5.00 -11.14 4.06
N LYS A 81 -4.71 -10.64 2.88
CA LYS A 81 -5.32 -11.15 1.65
C LYS A 81 -4.92 -12.61 1.37
N ALA A 82 -3.66 -12.95 1.57
CA ALA A 82 -3.16 -14.31 1.34
C ALA A 82 -3.85 -15.34 2.27
N LEU A 83 -4.19 -14.92 3.49
CA LEU A 83 -4.85 -15.76 4.48
C LEU A 83 -6.38 -15.62 4.51
N GLY A 84 -6.93 -14.68 3.73
CA GLY A 84 -8.37 -14.38 3.75
C GLY A 84 -8.84 -13.74 5.05
N LEU A 85 -7.96 -13.04 5.76
CA LEU A 85 -8.28 -12.39 7.03
C LEU A 85 -8.69 -10.94 6.82
N ASP A 86 -9.70 -10.49 7.56
CA ASP A 86 -10.12 -9.10 7.56
C ASP A 86 -9.33 -8.27 8.58
N LYS A 87 -8.94 -8.89 9.68
CA LYS A 87 -8.28 -8.21 10.79
C LYS A 87 -7.18 -9.07 11.40
N ALA A 88 -6.07 -8.43 11.74
CA ALA A 88 -4.98 -9.08 12.46
C ALA A 88 -5.30 -9.17 13.97
N SER A 89 -4.47 -9.94 14.71
CA SER A 89 -4.62 -10.08 16.14
C SER A 89 -4.32 -8.77 16.89
N GLY A 90 -5.14 -8.46 17.89
CA GLY A 90 -4.87 -7.38 18.83
C GLY A 90 -3.84 -7.77 19.90
N GLU A 91 -3.60 -9.06 20.08
CA GLU A 91 -2.63 -9.61 21.05
C GLU A 91 -1.72 -10.63 20.36
N PRO A 92 -0.76 -10.19 19.51
CA PRO A 92 0.00 -11.11 18.65
C PRO A 92 0.85 -12.12 19.40
N ASN A 93 1.25 -11.83 20.65
CA ASN A 93 2.03 -12.76 21.45
C ASN A 93 1.20 -13.93 22.00
N LYS A 94 -0.11 -13.71 22.18
CA LYS A 94 -0.99 -14.66 22.84
C LYS A 94 -1.97 -15.32 21.88
N ASN A 95 -2.56 -14.53 21.00
CA ASN A 95 -3.60 -14.99 20.07
C ASN A 95 -3.09 -15.01 18.65
N LYS A 96 -2.87 -16.21 18.11
CA LYS A 96 -2.49 -16.38 16.72
C LYS A 96 -3.75 -16.54 15.87
N VAL A 97 -3.85 -15.78 14.77
CA VAL A 97 -5.05 -15.75 13.92
C VAL A 97 -4.86 -16.45 12.59
N GLY A 98 -3.64 -16.92 12.29
CA GLY A 98 -3.37 -17.62 11.05
C GLY A 98 -1.95 -18.13 10.98
N LYS A 99 -1.62 -18.81 9.88
CA LYS A 99 -0.29 -19.34 9.61
C LYS A 99 0.06 -19.12 8.14
N LEU A 100 1.26 -18.60 7.89
CA LEU A 100 1.81 -18.44 6.54
C LEU A 100 2.75 -19.57 6.20
N THR A 101 2.60 -20.14 5.00
CA THR A 101 3.56 -21.10 4.45
C THR A 101 4.74 -20.35 3.83
N GLN A 102 5.85 -21.05 3.63
CA GLN A 102 7.03 -20.48 2.96
C GLN A 102 6.71 -20.01 1.54
N ASP A 103 5.87 -20.73 0.82
CA ASP A 103 5.48 -20.35 -0.53
C ASP A 103 4.68 -19.05 -0.55
N GLN A 104 3.76 -18.88 0.40
CA GLN A 104 2.97 -17.65 0.53
C GLN A 104 3.86 -16.46 0.86
N ILE A 105 4.80 -16.63 1.79
CA ILE A 105 5.78 -15.60 2.16
C ILE A 105 6.62 -15.21 0.95
N ARG A 106 7.08 -16.18 0.18
CA ARG A 106 7.89 -15.93 -1.01
C ARG A 106 7.12 -15.12 -2.07
N LYS A 107 5.86 -15.46 -2.32
CA LYS A 107 5.01 -14.72 -3.26
C LYS A 107 4.82 -13.27 -2.84
N ILE A 108 4.56 -13.04 -1.55
CA ILE A 108 4.41 -11.69 -1.00
C ILE A 108 5.73 -10.92 -1.14
N ALA A 109 6.84 -11.55 -0.81
CA ALA A 109 8.16 -10.94 -0.91
C ALA A 109 8.49 -10.53 -2.35
N GLU A 110 8.24 -11.41 -3.32
CA GLU A 110 8.47 -11.13 -4.73
C GLU A 110 7.60 -9.96 -5.22
N GLN A 111 6.34 -9.93 -4.82
CA GLN A 111 5.42 -8.86 -5.19
C GLN A 111 5.86 -7.52 -4.59
N LYS A 112 6.45 -7.53 -3.40
CA LYS A 112 6.87 -6.33 -2.67
C LYS A 112 8.29 -5.87 -3.02
N MET A 113 9.09 -6.72 -3.68
CA MET A 113 10.51 -6.42 -3.99
C MET A 113 10.76 -5.04 -4.61
N PRO A 114 9.92 -4.53 -5.55
CA PRO A 114 10.16 -3.20 -6.12
C PRO A 114 10.21 -2.07 -5.10
N ASP A 115 9.53 -2.22 -3.96
CA ASP A 115 9.46 -1.20 -2.91
C ASP A 115 10.34 -1.51 -1.70
N LEU A 116 10.98 -2.67 -1.67
CA LEU A 116 11.80 -3.08 -0.53
C LEU A 116 13.29 -2.79 -0.77
N ASN A 117 13.96 -2.38 0.29
CA ASN A 117 15.41 -2.26 0.30
C ASN A 117 16.03 -3.57 0.77
N ALA A 118 15.79 -4.63 0.01
CA ALA A 118 16.29 -5.97 0.30
C ALA A 118 17.26 -6.42 -0.79
N ALA A 119 18.35 -7.04 -0.38
CA ALA A 119 19.38 -7.51 -1.30
C ALA A 119 18.98 -8.79 -2.05
N SER A 120 18.04 -9.57 -1.49
CA SER A 120 17.61 -10.84 -2.06
C SER A 120 16.17 -11.14 -1.67
N VAL A 121 15.57 -12.12 -2.33
CA VAL A 121 14.22 -12.60 -2.00
C VAL A 121 14.19 -13.17 -0.58
N GLU A 122 15.23 -13.87 -0.15
CA GLU A 122 15.33 -14.43 1.20
C GLU A 122 15.32 -13.33 2.26
N SER A 123 16.01 -12.21 2.02
CA SER A 123 16.00 -11.06 2.93
C SER A 123 14.60 -10.43 2.98
N ALA A 124 13.94 -10.32 1.83
CA ALA A 124 12.56 -9.82 1.76
C ALA A 124 11.60 -10.75 2.51
N MET A 125 11.77 -12.07 2.38
CA MET A 125 10.96 -13.05 3.11
C MET A 125 11.09 -12.89 4.63
N ARG A 126 12.30 -12.59 5.14
CA ARG A 126 12.52 -12.32 6.56
C ARG A 126 11.76 -11.08 7.01
N MET A 127 11.76 -10.01 6.22
CA MET A 127 11.01 -8.79 6.51
C MET A 127 9.52 -9.07 6.60
N ILE A 128 8.99 -9.81 5.64
CA ILE A 128 7.56 -10.20 5.61
C ILE A 128 7.23 -11.10 6.80
N SER A 129 8.10 -12.05 7.14
CA SER A 129 7.92 -12.93 8.30
C SER A 129 7.85 -12.15 9.60
N GLY A 130 8.70 -11.14 9.77
CA GLY A 130 8.68 -10.27 10.93
C GLY A 130 7.37 -9.50 11.05
N THR A 131 6.89 -8.96 9.92
CA THR A 131 5.60 -8.27 9.87
C THR A 131 4.45 -9.21 10.24
N ALA A 132 4.46 -10.44 9.70
CA ALA A 132 3.44 -11.43 9.99
C ALA A 132 3.40 -11.77 11.50
N ARG A 133 4.55 -11.94 12.11
CA ARG A 133 4.63 -12.20 13.55
C ARG A 133 4.05 -11.05 14.36
N SER A 134 4.30 -9.82 13.95
CA SER A 134 3.74 -8.63 14.62
C SER A 134 2.21 -8.55 14.50
N MET A 135 1.64 -9.23 13.52
CA MET A 135 0.20 -9.31 13.29
C MET A 135 -0.46 -10.50 14.02
N GLY A 136 0.30 -11.33 14.70
CA GLY A 136 -0.21 -12.53 15.34
C GLY A 136 -0.39 -13.69 14.37
N ILE A 137 0.45 -13.77 13.36
CA ILE A 137 0.42 -14.85 12.37
C ILE A 137 1.68 -15.70 12.54
N GLU A 138 1.48 -17.02 12.64
CA GLU A 138 2.60 -17.96 12.68
C GLU A 138 3.24 -18.08 11.31
N VAL A 139 4.55 -18.24 11.30
CA VAL A 139 5.33 -18.39 10.08
C VAL A 139 5.91 -19.80 10.05
N GLU A 140 5.65 -20.52 8.98
CA GLU A 140 6.24 -21.83 8.74
C GLU A 140 7.74 -21.70 8.50
N GLN A 141 8.53 -22.52 9.17
CA GLN A 141 9.98 -22.55 9.01
C GLN A 141 10.44 -23.61 8.03
#